data_d562218fa3b93e05e2ad0190cd22e35a
#
_entry.id   d562218fa3b93e05e2ad0190cd22e35a
#
_cell.length_a   1.000
_cell.length_b   1.000
_cell.length_c   1.000
_cell.angle_alpha   90.00
_cell.angle_beta   90.00
_cell.angle_gamma   90.00
#
_symmetry.space_group_name_H-M   'P 1'
#
loop_
_entity.id
_entity.type
_entity.pdbx_description
1 polymer ?
#
loop_
_entity_poly.entity_id
_entity_poly.type
_entity_poly.pdbx_seq_one_letter_code
_entity_poly.pdbx_strand_id
1 'polypeptide(L)'
;MMDKPISYYAFQMLYWTGIREGELLALTPADFDFEKGTVKISKTYQRIKGEDMITSPKTKKSNRTVQMPDFLCTEMQEFFDMQYGLKRKDRIFNITKSYLHHEMDRGSKATGVKRIRIHDLRHSHISLLIDMGFSAVAIADRVGHESIEITYRYAHLFPSKQKEMAIKLDFMNKGV
;
A
#
# COMPACT_ATOMS: atom_id res chain seq x y z
N MET A 1 14.04 18.50 -15.74
CA MET A 1 13.30 17.75 -14.72
C MET A 1 14.02 16.41 -14.57
N MET A 2 14.52 16.05 -13.42
CA MET A 2 15.15 14.73 -13.24
C MET A 2 14.04 13.68 -13.29
N ASP A 3 14.09 12.77 -14.27
CA ASP A 3 13.11 11.69 -14.37
C ASP A 3 13.21 10.81 -13.13
N LYS A 4 12.10 10.72 -12.41
CA LYS A 4 12.00 9.84 -11.25
C LYS A 4 12.10 8.38 -11.73
N PRO A 5 12.93 7.51 -11.14
CA PRO A 5 13.05 6.12 -11.56
C PRO A 5 11.78 5.33 -11.25
N ILE A 6 11.53 4.23 -11.96
CA ILE A 6 10.36 3.34 -11.74
C ILE A 6 10.25 2.86 -10.30
N SER A 7 11.37 2.68 -9.61
CA SER A 7 11.41 2.32 -8.18
C SER A 7 10.80 3.39 -7.29
N TYR A 8 10.90 4.67 -7.64
CA TYR A 8 10.25 5.76 -6.91
C TYR A 8 8.73 5.55 -6.85
N TYR A 9 8.08 5.40 -8.00
CA TYR A 9 6.63 5.20 -8.09
C TYR A 9 6.20 3.88 -7.43
N ALA A 10 7.01 2.83 -7.57
CA ALA A 10 6.77 1.56 -6.91
C ALA A 10 6.76 1.69 -5.37
N PHE A 11 7.73 2.40 -4.79
CA PHE A 11 7.80 2.63 -3.34
C PHE A 11 6.69 3.56 -2.85
N GLN A 12 6.34 4.60 -3.62
CA GLN A 12 5.19 5.45 -3.32
C GLN A 12 3.89 4.63 -3.23
N MET A 13 3.63 3.80 -4.23
CA MET A 13 2.46 2.90 -4.22
C MET A 13 2.47 1.95 -3.03
N LEU A 14 3.59 1.29 -2.73
CA LEU A 14 3.70 0.36 -1.61
C LEU A 14 3.45 1.05 -0.27
N TYR A 15 4.04 2.23 -0.07
CA TYR A 15 3.93 2.95 1.19
C TYR A 15 2.53 3.57 1.39
N TRP A 16 2.00 4.29 0.40
CA TRP A 16 0.75 5.05 0.57
C TRP A 16 -0.52 4.23 0.41
N THR A 17 -0.44 3.04 -0.18
CA THR A 17 -1.60 2.14 -0.30
C THR A 17 -1.52 0.92 0.61
N GLY A 18 -0.34 0.58 1.10
CA GLY A 18 -0.10 -0.60 1.92
C GLY A 18 -0.30 -1.93 1.17
N ILE A 19 -0.31 -1.94 -0.17
CA ILE A 19 -0.45 -3.18 -0.96
C ILE A 19 0.79 -4.06 -0.83
N ARG A 20 0.63 -5.35 -1.16
CA ARG A 20 1.75 -6.31 -1.16
C ARG A 20 2.62 -6.12 -2.40
N GLU A 21 3.91 -6.44 -2.30
CA GLU A 21 4.85 -6.36 -3.43
C GLU A 21 4.36 -7.14 -4.66
N GLY A 22 3.84 -8.36 -4.48
CA GLY A 22 3.28 -9.14 -5.58
C GLY A 22 2.00 -8.53 -6.18
N GLU A 23 1.19 -7.84 -5.39
CA GLU A 23 0.02 -7.08 -5.86
C GLU A 23 0.47 -5.89 -6.72
N LEU A 24 1.45 -5.10 -6.25
CA LEU A 24 2.06 -4.00 -7.00
C LEU A 24 2.54 -4.46 -8.39
N LEU A 25 3.36 -5.52 -8.43
CA LEU A 25 3.97 -6.03 -9.65
C LEU A 25 2.97 -6.62 -10.65
N ALA A 26 1.72 -6.86 -10.23
CA ALA A 26 0.64 -7.33 -11.08
C ALA A 26 -0.26 -6.21 -11.62
N LEU A 27 -0.08 -4.96 -11.17
CA LEU A 27 -0.92 -3.82 -11.57
C LEU A 27 -0.79 -3.51 -13.05
N THR A 28 -1.93 -3.19 -13.65
CA THR A 28 -2.08 -2.77 -15.05
C THR A 28 -2.85 -1.45 -15.11
N PRO A 29 -2.80 -0.67 -16.21
CA PRO A 29 -3.63 0.53 -16.35
C PRO A 29 -5.11 0.30 -16.10
N ALA A 30 -5.62 -0.90 -16.44
CA ALA A 30 -7.03 -1.26 -16.25
C ALA A 30 -7.45 -1.34 -14.75
N ASP A 31 -6.51 -1.39 -13.83
CA ASP A 31 -6.80 -1.47 -12.40
C ASP A 31 -6.98 -0.07 -11.77
N PHE A 32 -6.66 1.01 -12.48
CA PHE A 32 -6.76 2.39 -11.98
C PHE A 32 -8.03 3.08 -12.49
N ASP A 33 -8.70 3.77 -11.59
CA ASP A 33 -9.80 4.70 -11.88
C ASP A 33 -9.40 6.06 -11.27
N PHE A 34 -8.82 6.91 -12.10
CA PHE A 34 -8.32 8.22 -11.66
C PHE A 34 -9.43 9.22 -11.41
N GLU A 35 -10.62 9.05 -12.02
CA GLU A 35 -11.78 9.90 -11.73
C GLU A 35 -12.27 9.67 -10.29
N LYS A 36 -12.25 8.40 -9.84
CA LYS A 36 -12.61 8.04 -8.47
C LYS A 36 -11.42 8.02 -7.51
N GLY A 37 -10.20 8.22 -8.00
CA GLY A 37 -8.99 8.13 -7.20
C GLY A 37 -8.74 6.74 -6.62
N THR A 38 -9.07 5.65 -7.34
CA THR A 38 -8.99 4.30 -6.80
C THR A 38 -8.09 3.38 -7.61
N VAL A 39 -7.54 2.37 -6.91
CA VAL A 39 -6.84 1.24 -7.53
C VAL A 39 -7.44 -0.09 -7.08
N LYS A 40 -7.76 -0.96 -8.04
CA LYS A 40 -8.31 -2.30 -7.79
C LYS A 40 -7.19 -3.32 -7.64
N ILE A 41 -7.17 -4.01 -6.51
CA ILE A 41 -6.23 -5.09 -6.21
C ILE A 41 -6.96 -6.42 -6.39
N SER A 42 -6.70 -7.09 -7.49
CA SER A 42 -7.37 -8.36 -7.87
C SER A 42 -6.40 -9.42 -8.38
N LYS A 43 -5.11 -9.14 -8.38
CA LYS A 43 -4.07 -9.99 -8.96
C LYS A 43 -2.80 -9.96 -8.10
N THR A 44 -2.00 -11.00 -8.22
CA THR A 44 -0.66 -11.03 -7.65
C THR A 44 0.33 -11.66 -8.63
N TYR A 45 1.51 -11.07 -8.70
CA TYR A 45 2.62 -11.54 -9.52
C TYR A 45 3.56 -12.41 -8.69
N GLN A 46 3.96 -13.52 -9.29
CA GLN A 46 4.99 -14.41 -8.79
C GLN A 46 5.90 -14.83 -9.95
N ARG A 47 7.17 -15.09 -9.68
CA ARG A 47 8.07 -15.71 -10.63
C ARG A 47 8.45 -17.10 -10.13
N ILE A 48 8.03 -18.13 -10.87
CA ILE A 48 8.23 -19.53 -10.49
C ILE A 48 9.05 -20.21 -11.59
N LYS A 49 10.19 -20.79 -11.23
CA LYS A 49 11.10 -21.46 -12.17
C LYS A 49 11.50 -20.61 -13.39
N GLY A 50 11.63 -19.28 -13.18
CA GLY A 50 12.01 -18.35 -14.25
C GLY A 50 10.83 -17.80 -15.07
N GLU A 51 9.63 -18.31 -14.89
CA GLU A 51 8.43 -17.87 -15.59
C GLU A 51 7.59 -16.88 -14.76
N ASP A 52 7.10 -15.85 -15.40
CA ASP A 52 6.23 -14.83 -14.79
C ASP A 52 4.79 -15.35 -14.74
N MET A 53 4.23 -15.45 -13.55
CA MET A 53 2.86 -15.88 -13.32
C MET A 53 2.04 -14.79 -12.64
N ILE A 54 0.89 -14.48 -13.23
CA ILE A 54 -0.13 -13.62 -12.59
C ILE A 54 -1.30 -14.52 -12.19
N THR A 55 -1.59 -14.52 -10.90
CA THR A 55 -2.67 -15.33 -10.33
C THR A 55 -3.69 -14.46 -9.61
N SER A 56 -4.89 -14.98 -9.42
CA SER A 56 -5.86 -14.36 -8.51
C SER A 56 -5.36 -14.42 -7.06
N PRO A 57 -5.77 -13.50 -6.20
CA PRO A 57 -5.44 -13.56 -4.77
C PRO A 57 -5.95 -14.84 -4.12
N LYS A 58 -5.23 -15.33 -3.13
CA LYS A 58 -5.57 -16.58 -2.41
C LYS A 58 -6.90 -16.49 -1.65
N THR A 59 -7.33 -15.29 -1.26
CA THR A 59 -8.54 -15.08 -0.46
C THR A 59 -9.45 -14.01 -1.06
N LYS A 60 -10.76 -14.10 -0.77
CA LYS A 60 -11.75 -13.11 -1.22
C LYS A 60 -11.43 -11.70 -0.72
N LYS A 61 -10.95 -11.55 0.53
CA LYS A 61 -10.59 -10.26 1.13
C LYS A 61 -9.36 -9.60 0.51
N SER A 62 -8.53 -10.37 -0.17
CA SER A 62 -7.42 -9.82 -0.95
C SER A 62 -7.88 -9.09 -2.22
N ASN A 63 -9.10 -9.41 -2.71
CA ASN A 63 -9.72 -8.66 -3.81
C ASN A 63 -10.44 -7.44 -3.22
N ARG A 64 -9.86 -6.27 -3.42
CA ARG A 64 -10.32 -5.00 -2.83
C ARG A 64 -10.03 -3.82 -3.72
N THR A 65 -10.71 -2.72 -3.45
CA THR A 65 -10.39 -1.41 -4.04
C THR A 65 -9.79 -0.52 -2.96
N VAL A 66 -8.67 0.13 -3.26
CA VAL A 66 -7.98 1.02 -2.34
C VAL A 66 -8.12 2.44 -2.85
N GLN A 67 -8.63 3.35 -2.00
CA GLN A 67 -8.65 4.79 -2.27
C GLN A 67 -7.23 5.33 -2.19
N MET A 68 -6.76 5.99 -3.23
CA MET A 68 -5.46 6.65 -3.28
C MET A 68 -5.59 8.11 -2.82
N PRO A 69 -4.60 8.67 -2.13
CA PRO A 69 -4.50 10.11 -1.93
C PRO A 69 -4.35 10.84 -3.28
N ASP A 70 -4.87 12.06 -3.38
CA ASP A 70 -4.88 12.83 -4.63
C ASP A 70 -3.48 13.05 -5.21
N PHE A 71 -2.49 13.35 -4.36
CA PHE A 71 -1.11 13.50 -4.81
C PHE A 71 -0.56 12.21 -5.44
N LEU A 72 -0.96 11.03 -4.92
CA LEU A 72 -0.54 9.74 -5.48
C LEU A 72 -1.22 9.48 -6.82
N CYS A 73 -2.48 9.90 -6.99
CA CYS A 73 -3.16 9.85 -8.29
C CYS A 73 -2.41 10.67 -9.33
N THR A 74 -2.03 11.90 -8.98
CA THR A 74 -1.24 12.79 -9.85
C THR A 74 0.11 12.16 -10.22
N GLU A 75 0.86 11.67 -9.24
CA GLU A 75 2.15 10.99 -9.46
C GLU A 75 2.00 9.78 -10.39
N MET A 76 0.94 8.99 -10.22
CA MET A 76 0.72 7.82 -11.07
C MET A 76 0.28 8.18 -12.48
N GLN A 77 -0.49 9.25 -12.67
CA GLN A 77 -0.82 9.77 -14.00
C GLN A 77 0.43 10.22 -14.74
N GLU A 78 1.29 11.02 -14.09
CA GLU A 78 2.59 11.42 -14.65
C GLU A 78 3.43 10.20 -15.04
N PHE A 79 3.44 9.17 -14.20
CA PHE A 79 4.17 7.93 -14.48
C PHE A 79 3.60 7.18 -15.70
N PHE A 80 2.29 7.18 -15.89
CA PHE A 80 1.68 6.56 -17.06
C PHE A 80 2.02 7.31 -18.34
N ASP A 81 1.99 8.64 -18.31
CA ASP A 81 2.31 9.51 -19.44
C ASP A 81 3.77 9.34 -19.92
N MET A 82 4.67 9.00 -18.99
CA MET A 82 6.08 8.72 -19.32
C MET A 82 6.28 7.34 -19.97
N GLN A 83 5.29 6.42 -19.91
CA GLN A 83 5.43 5.07 -20.46
C GLN A 83 4.88 4.99 -21.89
N TYR A 84 5.77 5.15 -22.88
CA TYR A 84 5.37 5.05 -24.27
C TYR A 84 4.82 3.65 -24.62
N GLY A 85 3.65 3.62 -25.28
CA GLY A 85 3.05 2.39 -25.79
C GLY A 85 2.46 1.45 -24.73
N LEU A 86 2.32 1.89 -23.46
CA LEU A 86 1.70 1.11 -22.38
C LEU A 86 0.25 0.75 -22.72
N LYS A 87 -0.04 -0.54 -22.88
CA LYS A 87 -1.39 -1.05 -23.17
C LYS A 87 -2.17 -1.27 -21.89
N ARG A 88 -3.50 -1.26 -21.98
CA ARG A 88 -4.42 -1.42 -20.86
C ARG A 88 -4.18 -2.65 -19.99
N LYS A 89 -3.60 -3.73 -20.55
CA LYS A 89 -3.34 -5.00 -19.85
C LYS A 89 -1.86 -5.24 -19.56
N ASP A 90 -0.97 -4.35 -19.93
CA ASP A 90 0.45 -4.49 -19.66
C ASP A 90 0.72 -4.21 -18.17
N ARG A 91 1.74 -4.87 -17.60
CA ARG A 91 2.17 -4.55 -16.24
C ARG A 91 2.84 -3.18 -16.21
N ILE A 92 2.33 -2.28 -15.37
CA ILE A 92 2.90 -0.93 -15.20
C ILE A 92 4.32 -1.01 -14.63
N PHE A 93 4.51 -1.89 -13.65
CA PHE A 93 5.79 -2.16 -13.04
C PHE A 93 6.41 -3.43 -13.67
N ASN A 94 6.96 -3.29 -14.89
CA ASN A 94 7.62 -4.38 -15.59
C ASN A 94 9.06 -4.60 -15.01
N ILE A 95 9.12 -4.82 -13.72
CA ILE A 95 10.32 -5.08 -12.92
C ILE A 95 10.13 -6.35 -12.10
N THR A 96 11.22 -6.80 -11.48
CA THR A 96 11.23 -7.97 -10.60
C THR A 96 11.29 -7.58 -9.13
N LYS A 97 10.98 -8.51 -8.23
CA LYS A 97 11.20 -8.32 -6.79
C LYS A 97 12.66 -8.01 -6.48
N SER A 98 13.59 -8.72 -7.11
CA SER A 98 15.03 -8.49 -6.93
C SER A 98 15.43 -7.06 -7.28
N TYR A 99 14.83 -6.47 -8.32
CA TYR A 99 15.07 -5.07 -8.67
C TYR A 99 14.68 -4.13 -7.50
N LEU A 100 13.50 -4.30 -6.90
CA LEU A 100 13.07 -3.47 -5.76
C LEU A 100 13.99 -3.65 -4.55
N HIS A 101 14.44 -4.87 -4.28
CA HIS A 101 15.40 -5.12 -3.20
C HIS A 101 16.73 -4.41 -3.44
N HIS A 102 17.28 -4.47 -4.67
CA HIS A 102 18.51 -3.77 -5.02
C HIS A 102 18.34 -2.23 -4.92
N GLU A 103 17.23 -1.69 -5.36
CA GLU A 103 16.93 -0.25 -5.24
C GLU A 103 16.79 0.19 -3.78
N MET A 104 16.18 -0.63 -2.93
CA MET A 104 16.12 -0.38 -1.48
C MET A 104 17.54 -0.38 -0.87
N ASP A 105 18.38 -1.33 -1.25
CA ASP A 105 19.78 -1.40 -0.78
C ASP A 105 20.57 -0.18 -1.26
N ARG A 106 20.43 0.20 -2.55
CA ARG A 106 21.09 1.36 -3.15
C ARG A 106 20.68 2.65 -2.45
N GLY A 107 19.37 2.86 -2.27
CA GLY A 107 18.83 4.06 -1.62
C GLY A 107 19.26 4.17 -0.16
N SER A 108 19.19 3.07 0.60
CA SER A 108 19.62 3.05 2.00
C SER A 108 21.11 3.37 2.16
N LYS A 109 21.97 2.81 1.29
CA LYS A 109 23.41 3.12 1.29
C LYS A 109 23.69 4.58 0.94
N ALA A 110 22.99 5.12 -0.06
CA ALA A 110 23.21 6.48 -0.54
C ALA A 110 22.78 7.55 0.49
N THR A 111 21.75 7.25 1.29
CA THR A 111 21.16 8.22 2.23
C THR A 111 21.59 7.98 3.68
N GLY A 112 22.24 6.86 4.00
CA GLY A 112 22.57 6.46 5.37
C GLY A 112 21.35 6.02 6.20
N VAL A 113 20.16 5.94 5.59
CA VAL A 113 18.95 5.50 6.27
C VAL A 113 19.01 3.97 6.46
N LYS A 114 18.54 3.51 7.64
CA LYS A 114 18.49 2.07 7.93
C LYS A 114 17.70 1.32 6.86
N ARG A 115 18.31 0.28 6.31
CA ARG A 115 17.65 -0.62 5.36
C ARG A 115 16.49 -1.36 6.02
N ILE A 116 15.34 -1.38 5.36
CA ILE A 116 14.16 -2.15 5.73
C ILE A 116 13.79 -3.15 4.61
N ARG A 117 12.99 -4.17 4.93
CA ARG A 117 12.45 -5.08 3.90
C ARG A 117 11.36 -4.35 3.10
N ILE A 118 11.13 -4.75 1.85
CA ILE A 118 10.04 -4.20 1.03
C ILE A 118 8.68 -4.33 1.73
N HIS A 119 8.45 -5.47 2.40
CA HIS A 119 7.20 -5.68 3.15
C HIS A 119 7.03 -4.75 4.37
N ASP A 120 8.12 -4.20 4.90
CA ASP A 120 8.07 -3.26 6.02
C ASP A 120 7.46 -1.91 5.63
N LEU A 121 7.42 -1.55 4.33
CA LEU A 121 6.66 -0.39 3.85
C LEU A 121 5.16 -0.52 4.16
N ARG A 122 4.61 -1.72 4.02
CA ARG A 122 3.23 -2.02 4.42
C ARG A 122 3.05 -1.98 5.95
N HIS A 123 4.03 -2.45 6.71
CA HIS A 123 4.01 -2.31 8.18
C HIS A 123 4.01 -0.83 8.58
N SER A 124 4.84 -0.01 7.93
CA SER A 124 4.89 1.43 8.15
C SER A 124 3.57 2.12 7.80
N HIS A 125 2.92 1.72 6.70
CA HIS A 125 1.58 2.21 6.34
C HIS A 125 0.55 1.91 7.41
N ILE A 126 0.52 0.68 7.93
CA ILE A 126 -0.39 0.27 9.00
C ILE A 126 -0.14 1.08 10.27
N SER A 127 1.14 1.23 10.67
CA SER A 127 1.51 2.01 11.85
C SER A 127 1.11 3.48 11.72
N LEU A 128 1.30 4.07 10.53
CA LEU A 128 0.86 5.44 10.24
C LEU A 128 -0.66 5.60 10.40
N LEU A 129 -1.45 4.67 9.87
CA LEU A 129 -2.92 4.73 9.99
C LEU A 129 -3.38 4.55 11.44
N ILE A 130 -2.68 3.75 12.23
CA ILE A 130 -2.94 3.61 13.67
C ILE A 130 -2.65 4.92 14.39
N ASP A 131 -1.53 5.56 14.10
CA ASP A 131 -1.13 6.85 14.68
C ASP A 131 -2.13 7.96 14.32
N MET A 132 -2.67 7.93 13.10
CA MET A 132 -3.76 8.81 12.65
C MET A 132 -5.12 8.50 13.31
N GLY A 133 -5.23 7.45 14.14
CA GLY A 133 -6.42 7.11 14.90
C GLY A 133 -7.47 6.26 14.17
N PHE A 134 -7.14 5.67 13.02
CA PHE A 134 -8.06 4.77 12.32
C PHE A 134 -8.25 3.44 13.06
N SER A 135 -9.44 2.86 12.96
CA SER A 135 -9.77 1.60 13.62
C SER A 135 -9.06 0.41 12.97
N ALA A 136 -8.80 -0.63 13.77
CA ALA A 136 -8.21 -1.88 13.27
C ALA A 136 -9.04 -2.51 12.14
N VAL A 137 -10.37 -2.37 12.18
CA VAL A 137 -11.27 -2.87 11.12
C VAL A 137 -11.03 -2.12 9.81
N ALA A 138 -11.04 -0.78 9.83
CA ALA A 138 -10.82 0.03 8.63
C ALA A 138 -9.43 -0.23 8.01
N ILE A 139 -8.41 -0.40 8.86
CA ILE A 139 -7.06 -0.73 8.41
C ILE A 139 -7.02 -2.13 7.80
N ALA A 140 -7.65 -3.14 8.42
CA ALA A 140 -7.70 -4.51 7.90
C ALA A 140 -8.35 -4.56 6.52
N ASP A 141 -9.46 -3.85 6.31
CA ASP A 141 -10.16 -3.77 5.02
C ASP A 141 -9.29 -3.11 3.96
N ARG A 142 -8.67 -1.97 4.28
CA ARG A 142 -7.79 -1.25 3.36
C ARG A 142 -6.62 -2.09 2.88
N VAL A 143 -5.94 -2.76 3.79
CA VAL A 143 -4.75 -3.55 3.44
C VAL A 143 -5.09 -4.98 2.99
N GLY A 144 -6.33 -5.44 3.14
CA GLY A 144 -6.78 -6.78 2.77
C GLY A 144 -6.19 -7.85 3.70
N HIS A 145 -6.33 -7.68 5.00
CA HIS A 145 -6.05 -8.74 5.97
C HIS A 145 -7.19 -9.76 5.96
N GLU A 146 -6.85 -11.03 5.91
CA GLU A 146 -7.81 -12.12 5.93
C GLU A 146 -8.58 -12.17 7.26
N SER A 147 -7.87 -11.93 8.36
CA SER A 147 -8.42 -11.81 9.70
C SER A 147 -7.98 -10.49 10.33
N ILE A 148 -8.85 -9.90 11.14
CA ILE A 148 -8.54 -8.71 11.94
C ILE A 148 -7.42 -8.98 12.96
N GLU A 149 -7.24 -10.22 13.38
CA GLU A 149 -6.17 -10.65 14.29
C GLU A 149 -4.80 -10.30 13.75
N ILE A 150 -4.62 -10.29 12.40
CA ILE A 150 -3.38 -9.85 11.78
C ILE A 150 -3.12 -8.38 12.08
N THR A 151 -4.17 -7.54 12.09
CA THR A 151 -4.06 -6.12 12.45
C THR A 151 -3.84 -5.96 13.96
N TYR A 152 -4.40 -6.82 14.79
CA TYR A 152 -4.17 -6.78 16.24
C TYR A 152 -2.74 -7.11 16.67
N ARG A 153 -1.89 -7.66 15.79
CA ARG A 153 -0.45 -7.75 16.08
C ARG A 153 0.20 -6.39 16.32
N TYR A 154 -0.46 -5.32 15.87
CA TYR A 154 -0.07 -3.93 16.11
C TYR A 154 -0.83 -3.30 17.29
N ALA A 155 -1.52 -4.10 18.12
CA ALA A 155 -2.36 -3.60 19.21
C ALA A 155 -1.60 -2.67 20.17
N HIS A 156 -0.30 -2.93 20.37
CA HIS A 156 0.58 -2.12 21.20
C HIS A 156 0.82 -0.69 20.67
N LEU A 157 0.51 -0.43 19.39
CA LEU A 157 0.62 0.89 18.75
C LEU A 157 -0.67 1.70 18.89
N PHE A 158 -1.82 1.05 19.22
CA PHE A 158 -3.07 1.77 19.38
C PHE A 158 -3.04 2.58 20.69
N PRO A 159 -3.31 3.90 20.63
CA PRO A 159 -3.33 4.72 21.84
C PRO A 159 -4.44 4.26 22.80
N SER A 160 -4.16 4.30 24.09
CA SER A 160 -5.20 4.06 25.09
C SER A 160 -6.20 5.22 25.09
N LYS A 161 -7.46 4.91 24.86
CA LYS A 161 -8.56 5.88 24.86
C LYS A 161 -9.36 5.92 26.18
N GLN A 162 -8.88 5.28 27.23
CA GLN A 162 -9.60 5.18 28.50
C GLN A 162 -9.96 6.54 29.07
N LYS A 163 -9.01 7.48 29.08
CA LYS A 163 -9.26 8.85 29.56
C LYS A 163 -10.24 9.60 28.69
N GLU A 164 -10.14 9.49 27.36
CA GLU A 164 -11.06 10.11 26.40
C GLU A 164 -12.47 9.55 26.56
N MET A 165 -12.61 8.23 26.76
CA MET A 165 -13.89 7.59 27.02
C MET A 165 -14.53 8.13 28.29
N ALA A 166 -13.77 8.20 29.38
CA ALA A 166 -14.28 8.74 30.66
C ALA A 166 -14.76 10.19 30.52
N ILE A 167 -13.97 11.05 29.87
CA ILE A 167 -14.35 12.44 29.61
C ILE A 167 -15.64 12.54 28.79
N LYS A 168 -15.77 11.76 27.72
CA LYS A 168 -16.98 11.75 26.89
C LYS A 168 -18.21 11.27 27.65
N LEU A 169 -18.07 10.27 28.49
CA LEU A 169 -19.15 9.79 29.37
C LEU A 169 -19.59 10.84 30.38
N ASP A 170 -18.64 11.58 30.96
CA ASP A 170 -18.94 12.71 31.85
C ASP A 170 -19.70 13.82 31.15
N PHE A 171 -19.34 14.15 29.89
CA PHE A 171 -20.08 15.12 29.09
C PHE A 171 -21.51 14.67 28.81
N MET A 172 -21.74 13.41 28.49
CA MET A 172 -23.09 12.86 28.25
C MET A 172 -23.93 12.93 29.53
N ASN A 173 -23.34 12.70 30.70
CA ASN A 173 -24.06 12.75 31.96
C ASN A 173 -24.41 14.19 32.42
N LYS A 174 -23.62 15.19 32.00
CA LYS A 174 -23.85 16.60 32.33
C LYS A 174 -24.80 17.32 31.34
N GLY A 175 -25.15 16.70 30.25
CA GLY A 175 -25.97 17.26 29.17
C GLY A 175 -27.46 16.86 29.21
N VAL A 176 -27.92 16.26 30.32
CA VAL A 176 -29.33 15.94 30.58
C VAL A 176 -29.87 16.89 31.64
#